data_6e69d9b4622a2ec59e0e73b5ccc79dd9
#
_entry.id   6e69d9b4622a2ec59e0e73b5ccc79dd9
#
_cell.length_a   1.000
_cell.length_b   1.000
_cell.length_c   1.000
_cell.angle_alpha   90.00
_cell.angle_beta   90.00
_cell.angle_gamma   90.00
#
_symmetry.space_group_name_H-M   'P 1'
#
loop_
_entity.id
_entity.type
_entity.pdbx_description
1 polymer ?
#
loop_
_entity_poly.entity_id
_entity_poly.type
_entity_poly.pdbx_seq_one_letter_code
_entity_poly.pdbx_strand_id
1 'polypeptide(L)'
;MEPQKIKGITARENLYLLSAQIDFIFKDMNVINNCFLAQLVPTLIVGNRLFSSYTIHTDFETLTCSLTAIQFIDAYGLLGCSVEKLPLLVAILYYPEKYTSEGAHMLSQTFVDVDPVILQAITLNFQAFSNYLFTRTRFNILYLKKSKDHKPSISIGMAESLYNLSADGLGDVDVIEQMPVIKYLTILRKKLIESVTAMNEVGLDLVEISDKTGLSIKMIKMIL
;
A
#
# COMPACT_ATOMS: atom_id res chain seq x y z
N MET A 1 6.27 -24.08 -26.76
CA MET A 1 7.70 -24.35 -26.54
C MET A 1 7.78 -25.58 -25.64
N GLU A 2 8.20 -26.73 -26.17
CA GLU A 2 8.44 -27.91 -25.33
C GLU A 2 9.69 -27.68 -24.46
N PRO A 3 9.66 -28.07 -23.16
CA PRO A 3 10.84 -27.96 -22.32
C PRO A 3 11.91 -28.92 -22.84
N GLN A 4 13.09 -28.40 -23.20
CA GLN A 4 14.25 -29.21 -23.58
C GLN A 4 14.58 -30.16 -22.43
N LYS A 5 14.43 -31.45 -22.63
CA LYS A 5 14.92 -32.50 -21.74
C LYS A 5 16.44 -32.43 -21.68
N ILE A 6 16.98 -31.95 -20.59
CA ILE A 6 18.40 -32.03 -20.26
C ILE A 6 18.69 -33.53 -20.02
N LYS A 7 19.44 -34.16 -20.93
CA LYS A 7 19.85 -35.57 -20.84
C LYS A 7 20.65 -35.78 -19.53
N GLY A 8 20.15 -36.63 -18.63
CA GLY A 8 20.87 -37.10 -17.45
C GLY A 8 20.33 -36.62 -16.09
N ILE A 9 19.34 -35.74 -16.06
CA ILE A 9 18.73 -35.29 -14.79
C ILE A 9 17.31 -35.85 -14.70
N THR A 10 16.99 -36.48 -13.57
CA THR A 10 15.63 -36.98 -13.30
C THR A 10 14.64 -35.82 -13.13
N ALA A 11 13.35 -36.07 -13.40
CA ALA A 11 12.31 -35.05 -13.19
C ALA A 11 12.32 -34.47 -11.75
N ARG A 12 12.71 -35.31 -10.79
CA ARG A 12 12.81 -34.92 -9.38
C ARG A 12 13.99 -33.97 -9.10
N GLU A 13 15.14 -34.23 -9.73
CA GLU A 13 16.31 -33.36 -9.66
C GLU A 13 16.07 -32.02 -10.36
N ASN A 14 15.38 -32.04 -11.50
CA ASN A 14 14.95 -30.81 -12.19
C ASN A 14 14.01 -29.98 -11.34
N LEU A 15 13.06 -30.62 -10.63
CA LEU A 15 12.14 -29.93 -9.73
C LEU A 15 12.90 -29.31 -8.56
N TYR A 16 13.89 -30.03 -8.01
CA TYR A 16 14.75 -29.54 -6.93
C TYR A 16 15.62 -28.37 -7.36
N LEU A 17 16.23 -28.44 -8.54
CA LEU A 17 17.03 -27.34 -9.09
C LEU A 17 16.18 -26.10 -9.39
N LEU A 18 14.96 -26.29 -9.93
CA LEU A 18 14.02 -25.22 -10.17
C LEU A 18 13.54 -24.61 -8.84
N SER A 19 13.24 -25.42 -7.83
CA SER A 19 12.86 -24.92 -6.51
C SER A 19 13.97 -24.12 -5.86
N ALA A 20 15.24 -24.55 -6.00
CA ALA A 20 16.38 -23.82 -5.50
C ALA A 20 16.59 -22.46 -6.21
N GLN A 21 16.22 -22.34 -7.50
CA GLN A 21 16.29 -21.08 -8.23
C GLN A 21 15.23 -20.07 -7.78
N ILE A 22 14.10 -20.53 -7.26
CA ILE A 22 13.03 -19.68 -6.73
C ILE A 22 13.07 -19.55 -5.20
N ASP A 23 14.01 -20.23 -4.54
CA ASP A 23 14.18 -20.25 -3.08
C ASP A 23 14.41 -18.84 -2.49
N PHE A 24 14.98 -17.91 -3.29
CA PHE A 24 15.12 -16.51 -2.92
C PHE A 24 13.78 -15.83 -2.67
N ILE A 25 12.69 -16.30 -3.30
CA ILE A 25 11.33 -15.77 -3.08
C ILE A 25 10.86 -16.04 -1.65
N PHE A 26 11.37 -17.10 -1.02
CA PHE A 26 10.97 -17.53 0.31
C PHE A 26 11.98 -17.14 1.40
N LYS A 27 13.19 -16.69 1.03
CA LYS A 27 14.31 -16.50 1.98
C LYS A 27 14.22 -15.25 2.84
N ASP A 28 13.59 -14.22 2.39
CA ASP A 28 13.32 -13.03 3.20
C ASP A 28 12.31 -12.14 2.50
N MET A 29 11.05 -12.34 2.82
CA MET A 29 9.95 -11.57 2.23
C MET A 29 10.08 -10.06 2.48
N ASN A 30 10.87 -9.65 3.47
CA ASN A 30 11.17 -8.25 3.76
C ASN A 30 12.21 -7.65 2.77
N VAL A 31 12.98 -8.48 2.07
CA VAL A 31 14.02 -8.03 1.10
C VAL A 31 13.46 -7.95 -0.32
N ILE A 32 12.38 -8.66 -0.63
CA ILE A 32 11.76 -8.58 -1.96
C ILE A 32 10.97 -7.28 -2.02
N ASN A 33 11.51 -6.27 -2.67
CA ASN A 33 10.80 -5.06 -3.06
C ASN A 33 9.76 -5.40 -4.13
N ASN A 34 8.74 -6.18 -3.75
CA ASN A 34 7.60 -6.44 -4.60
C ASN A 34 6.94 -5.08 -4.93
N CYS A 35 6.91 -4.77 -6.21
CA CYS A 35 6.44 -3.48 -6.70
C CYS A 35 5.73 -3.73 -8.03
N PHE A 36 4.45 -4.12 -7.96
CA PHE A 36 3.63 -4.44 -9.13
C PHE A 36 2.16 -4.06 -8.89
N LEU A 37 1.40 -3.97 -9.98
CA LEU A 37 -0.01 -3.57 -9.99
C LEU A 37 -0.97 -4.73 -10.27
N ALA A 38 -0.45 -5.88 -10.70
CA ALA A 38 -1.29 -7.02 -11.03
C ALA A 38 -2.04 -7.52 -9.79
N GLN A 39 -3.34 -7.77 -9.94
CA GLN A 39 -4.17 -8.40 -8.91
C GLN A 39 -3.99 -9.91 -9.00
N LEU A 40 -3.37 -10.52 -8.00
CA LEU A 40 -3.10 -11.96 -7.95
C LEU A 40 -4.35 -12.75 -7.55
N VAL A 41 -5.17 -12.18 -6.67
CA VAL A 41 -6.43 -12.77 -6.20
C VAL A 41 -7.54 -11.75 -6.40
N PRO A 42 -8.09 -11.59 -7.62
CA PRO A 42 -9.12 -10.59 -7.89
C PRO A 42 -10.46 -10.93 -7.24
N THR A 43 -10.73 -12.20 -6.99
CA THR A 43 -11.96 -12.68 -6.35
C THR A 43 -11.64 -13.77 -5.33
N LEU A 44 -12.43 -13.82 -4.27
CA LEU A 44 -12.32 -14.82 -3.20
C LEU A 44 -13.70 -15.41 -2.92
N ILE A 45 -13.80 -16.73 -2.91
CA ILE A 45 -15.03 -17.43 -2.55
C ILE A 45 -14.85 -17.97 -1.13
N VAL A 46 -15.76 -17.58 -0.24
CA VAL A 46 -15.78 -18.07 1.15
C VAL A 46 -17.19 -18.58 1.46
N GLY A 47 -17.30 -19.86 1.69
CA GLY A 47 -18.61 -20.53 1.75
C GLY A 47 -19.34 -20.39 0.40
N ASN A 48 -20.53 -19.78 0.42
CA ASN A 48 -21.34 -19.54 -0.78
C ASN A 48 -21.30 -18.06 -1.24
N ARG A 49 -20.36 -17.27 -0.73
CA ARG A 49 -20.25 -15.84 -1.06
C ARG A 49 -19.01 -15.57 -1.88
N LEU A 50 -19.18 -14.76 -2.94
CA LEU A 50 -18.12 -14.23 -3.75
C LEU A 50 -17.77 -12.82 -3.27
N PHE A 51 -16.49 -12.59 -2.99
CA PHE A 51 -15.94 -11.29 -2.65
C PHE A 51 -15.01 -10.83 -3.76
N SER A 52 -15.13 -9.59 -4.19
CA SER A 52 -14.26 -8.98 -5.18
C SER A 52 -13.28 -8.03 -4.52
N SER A 53 -12.03 -8.09 -4.92
CA SER A 53 -10.98 -7.19 -4.48
C SER A 53 -11.18 -5.79 -5.07
N TYR A 54 -10.46 -4.80 -4.50
CA TYR A 54 -10.34 -3.49 -5.11
C TYR A 54 -9.76 -3.58 -6.53
N THR A 55 -10.02 -2.59 -7.37
CA THR A 55 -9.54 -2.54 -8.74
C THR A 55 -8.49 -1.44 -8.94
N ILE A 56 -7.53 -1.72 -9.80
CA ILE A 56 -6.50 -0.76 -10.21
C ILE A 56 -6.57 -0.65 -11.74
N HIS A 57 -6.67 0.56 -12.25
CA HIS A 57 -6.58 0.82 -13.68
C HIS A 57 -5.44 1.80 -13.94
N THR A 58 -4.63 1.48 -14.94
CA THR A 58 -3.51 2.30 -15.39
C THR A 58 -3.63 2.55 -16.89
N ASP A 59 -3.66 3.82 -17.25
CA ASP A 59 -3.46 4.29 -18.62
C ASP A 59 -2.13 5.04 -18.69
N PHE A 60 -1.79 5.55 -19.88
CA PHE A 60 -0.52 6.24 -20.14
C PHE A 60 -0.21 7.37 -19.15
N GLU A 61 -1.23 8.05 -18.63
CA GLU A 61 -1.08 9.22 -17.75
C GLU A 61 -1.86 9.11 -16.45
N THR A 62 -2.77 8.13 -16.33
CA THR A 62 -3.68 8.03 -15.20
C THR A 62 -3.51 6.72 -14.44
N LEU A 63 -3.48 6.85 -13.14
CA LEU A 63 -3.60 5.74 -12.19
C LEU A 63 -4.87 5.96 -11.39
N THR A 64 -5.76 4.97 -11.38
CA THR A 64 -6.95 4.99 -10.54
C THR A 64 -7.00 3.73 -9.67
N CYS A 65 -7.62 3.86 -8.52
CA CYS A 65 -7.84 2.77 -7.57
C CYS A 65 -9.20 2.93 -6.93
N SER A 66 -9.93 1.83 -6.78
CA SER A 66 -11.28 1.86 -6.18
C SER A 66 -11.28 1.98 -4.66
N LEU A 67 -10.12 1.80 -3.99
CA LEU A 67 -10.03 2.02 -2.54
C LEU A 67 -10.34 3.47 -2.18
N THR A 68 -11.08 3.66 -1.10
CA THR A 68 -11.25 4.96 -0.47
C THR A 68 -10.01 5.33 0.36
N ALA A 69 -9.89 6.61 0.73
CA ALA A 69 -8.78 7.08 1.57
C ALA A 69 -8.69 6.31 2.88
N ILE A 70 -9.81 6.21 3.62
CA ILE A 70 -9.84 5.51 4.91
C ILE A 70 -9.59 4.01 4.74
N GLN A 71 -10.15 3.38 3.73
CA GLN A 71 -9.91 1.96 3.44
C GLN A 71 -8.43 1.66 3.18
N PHE A 72 -7.76 2.53 2.41
CA PHE A 72 -6.33 2.41 2.17
C PHE A 72 -5.51 2.64 3.45
N ILE A 73 -5.87 3.63 4.27
CA ILE A 73 -5.19 3.95 5.54
C ILE A 73 -5.28 2.75 6.48
N ASP A 74 -6.48 2.19 6.67
CA ASP A 74 -6.71 1.06 7.55
C ASP A 74 -5.94 -0.19 7.07
N ALA A 75 -6.02 -0.51 5.78
CA ALA A 75 -5.27 -1.63 5.19
C ALA A 75 -3.75 -1.42 5.31
N TYR A 76 -3.26 -0.21 5.03
CA TYR A 76 -1.84 0.12 5.11
C TYR A 76 -1.31 0.03 6.54
N GLY A 77 -2.09 0.43 7.53
CA GLY A 77 -1.76 0.32 8.95
C GLY A 77 -1.61 -1.12 9.45
N LEU A 78 -2.21 -2.08 8.74
CA LEU A 78 -2.10 -3.51 9.06
C LEU A 78 -0.90 -4.20 8.38
N LEU A 79 -0.21 -3.53 7.45
CA LEU A 79 0.98 -4.11 6.82
C LEU A 79 2.09 -4.32 7.87
N GLY A 80 2.63 -5.53 7.91
CA GLY A 80 3.65 -5.93 8.89
C GLY A 80 3.10 -6.30 10.28
N CYS A 81 1.78 -6.34 10.46
CA CYS A 81 1.16 -6.87 11.66
C CYS A 81 1.24 -8.41 11.73
N SER A 82 0.87 -8.97 12.90
CA SER A 82 0.83 -10.41 13.11
C SER A 82 -0.16 -11.12 12.20
N VAL A 83 0.05 -12.41 11.96
CA VAL A 83 -0.80 -13.27 11.10
C VAL A 83 -2.27 -13.25 11.52
N GLU A 84 -2.56 -13.07 12.79
CA GLU A 84 -3.90 -12.99 13.37
C GLU A 84 -4.73 -11.81 12.80
N LYS A 85 -4.07 -10.78 12.27
CA LYS A 85 -4.73 -9.60 11.67
C LYS A 85 -4.95 -9.72 10.17
N LEU A 86 -4.47 -10.78 9.53
CA LEU A 86 -4.66 -10.98 8.08
C LEU A 86 -6.13 -11.08 7.67
N PRO A 87 -7.03 -11.77 8.42
CA PRO A 87 -8.45 -11.76 8.11
C PRO A 87 -9.05 -10.36 8.06
N LEU A 88 -8.64 -9.46 8.97
CA LEU A 88 -9.10 -8.08 8.97
C LEU A 88 -8.59 -7.30 7.75
N LEU A 89 -7.31 -7.45 7.40
CA LEU A 89 -6.76 -6.82 6.21
C LEU A 89 -7.51 -7.28 4.95
N VAL A 90 -7.79 -8.57 4.83
CA VAL A 90 -8.58 -9.11 3.70
C VAL A 90 -10.01 -8.56 3.72
N ALA A 91 -10.66 -8.47 4.88
CA ALA A 91 -11.99 -7.89 5.00
C ALA A 91 -12.04 -6.43 4.52
N ILE A 92 -11.00 -5.65 4.81
CA ILE A 92 -10.86 -4.28 4.32
C ILE A 92 -10.75 -4.25 2.79
N LEU A 93 -9.86 -5.06 2.21
CA LEU A 93 -9.57 -5.06 0.77
C LEU A 93 -10.70 -5.64 -0.10
N TYR A 94 -11.54 -6.51 0.46
CA TYR A 94 -12.67 -7.18 -0.20
C TYR A 94 -14.03 -6.71 0.32
N TYR A 95 -14.07 -5.51 0.91
CA TYR A 95 -15.30 -4.97 1.48
C TYR A 95 -16.33 -4.70 0.38
N PRO A 96 -17.55 -5.28 0.45
CA PRO A 96 -18.45 -5.31 -0.69
C PRO A 96 -19.29 -4.04 -0.89
N GLU A 97 -19.35 -3.19 0.12
CA GLU A 97 -20.25 -2.02 0.18
C GLU A 97 -19.50 -0.73 0.45
N LYS A 98 -20.22 0.32 0.85
CA LYS A 98 -19.62 1.54 1.36
C LYS A 98 -18.78 1.21 2.62
N TYR A 99 -17.48 1.41 2.54
CA TYR A 99 -16.55 1.00 3.58
C TYR A 99 -16.81 1.71 4.91
N THR A 100 -16.77 0.91 5.98
CA THR A 100 -16.66 1.38 7.37
C THR A 100 -15.70 0.46 8.12
N SER A 101 -14.85 1.04 8.99
CA SER A 101 -13.87 0.26 9.78
C SER A 101 -14.58 -0.76 10.69
N GLU A 102 -15.72 -0.39 11.29
CA GLU A 102 -16.51 -1.29 12.12
C GLU A 102 -17.09 -2.48 11.32
N GLY A 103 -17.63 -2.19 10.14
CA GLY A 103 -18.14 -3.24 9.24
C GLY A 103 -17.05 -4.20 8.78
N ALA A 104 -15.83 -3.69 8.52
CA ALA A 104 -14.69 -4.53 8.19
C ALA A 104 -14.28 -5.45 9.35
N HIS A 105 -14.34 -4.97 10.59
CA HIS A 105 -14.11 -5.81 11.77
C HIS A 105 -15.13 -6.94 11.89
N MET A 106 -16.42 -6.65 11.67
CA MET A 106 -17.46 -7.69 11.65
C MET A 106 -17.25 -8.67 10.50
N LEU A 107 -16.96 -8.18 9.31
CA LEU A 107 -16.72 -8.99 8.12
C LEU A 107 -15.48 -9.89 8.27
N SER A 108 -14.47 -9.47 9.03
CA SER A 108 -13.22 -10.22 9.22
C SER A 108 -13.44 -11.63 9.75
N GLN A 109 -14.51 -11.85 10.53
CA GLN A 109 -14.85 -13.17 11.05
C GLN A 109 -15.15 -14.18 9.92
N THR A 110 -15.61 -13.70 8.77
CA THR A 110 -15.87 -14.56 7.59
C THR A 110 -14.57 -15.12 7.01
N PHE A 111 -13.45 -14.43 7.21
CA PHE A 111 -12.16 -14.80 6.62
C PHE A 111 -11.23 -15.56 7.58
N VAL A 112 -11.64 -15.83 8.81
CA VAL A 112 -10.80 -16.52 9.82
C VAL A 112 -10.42 -17.93 9.38
N ASP A 113 -11.34 -18.65 8.71
CA ASP A 113 -11.14 -20.02 8.25
C ASP A 113 -10.55 -20.11 6.84
N VAL A 114 -10.20 -18.98 6.21
CA VAL A 114 -9.52 -18.97 4.90
C VAL A 114 -8.07 -19.39 5.07
N ASP A 115 -7.57 -20.19 4.11
CA ASP A 115 -6.19 -20.65 4.09
C ASP A 115 -5.21 -19.48 4.32
N PRO A 116 -4.36 -19.55 5.36
CA PRO A 116 -3.38 -18.50 5.66
C PRO A 116 -2.47 -18.13 4.49
N VAL A 117 -2.19 -19.08 3.58
CA VAL A 117 -1.38 -18.83 2.37
C VAL A 117 -2.10 -17.87 1.43
N ILE A 118 -3.42 -18.00 1.28
CA ILE A 118 -4.24 -17.08 0.47
C ILE A 118 -4.26 -15.69 1.11
N LEU A 119 -4.46 -15.62 2.43
CA LEU A 119 -4.45 -14.35 3.17
C LEU A 119 -3.09 -13.64 3.02
N GLN A 120 -1.99 -14.39 3.10
CA GLN A 120 -0.64 -13.86 2.88
C GLN A 120 -0.43 -13.39 1.44
N ALA A 121 -0.90 -14.14 0.45
CA ALA A 121 -0.79 -13.75 -0.96
C ALA A 121 -1.53 -12.43 -1.23
N ILE A 122 -2.73 -12.24 -0.66
CA ILE A 122 -3.48 -10.98 -0.75
C ILE A 122 -2.71 -9.84 -0.07
N THR A 123 -2.16 -10.09 1.10
CA THR A 123 -1.37 -9.09 1.85
C THR A 123 -0.14 -8.65 1.06
N LEU A 124 0.61 -9.59 0.48
CA LEU A 124 1.77 -9.31 -0.37
C LEU A 124 1.38 -8.52 -1.63
N ASN A 125 0.25 -8.85 -2.22
CA ASN A 125 -0.28 -8.12 -3.37
C ASN A 125 -0.58 -6.66 -3.02
N PHE A 126 -1.24 -6.40 -1.90
CA PHE A 126 -1.51 -5.04 -1.42
C PHE A 126 -0.21 -4.31 -1.03
N GLN A 127 0.74 -4.99 -0.40
CA GLN A 127 2.06 -4.44 -0.10
C GLN A 127 2.80 -4.04 -1.38
N ALA A 128 2.76 -4.88 -2.43
CA ALA A 128 3.38 -4.58 -3.72
C ALA A 128 2.76 -3.36 -4.40
N PHE A 129 1.44 -3.22 -4.34
CA PHE A 129 0.72 -2.03 -4.81
C PHE A 129 1.12 -0.78 -4.03
N SER A 130 1.15 -0.86 -2.69
CA SER A 130 1.57 0.25 -1.83
C SER A 130 3.02 0.67 -2.11
N ASN A 131 3.93 -0.30 -2.26
CA ASN A 131 5.31 -0.05 -2.64
C ASN A 131 5.39 0.65 -4.01
N TYR A 132 4.58 0.21 -5.00
CA TYR A 132 4.52 0.86 -6.30
C TYR A 132 4.09 2.33 -6.17
N LEU A 133 3.02 2.61 -5.43
CA LEU A 133 2.55 3.98 -5.20
C LEU A 133 3.66 4.89 -4.66
N PHE A 134 4.37 4.43 -3.63
CA PHE A 134 5.34 5.25 -2.91
C PHE A 134 6.77 5.18 -3.43
N THR A 135 7.10 4.32 -4.41
CA THR A 135 8.46 4.24 -4.97
C THR A 135 8.53 4.50 -6.46
N ARG A 136 7.44 4.25 -7.20
CA ARG A 136 7.41 4.31 -8.66
C ARG A 136 6.51 5.40 -9.23
N THR A 137 5.78 6.11 -8.37
CA THR A 137 4.90 7.19 -8.81
C THR A 137 5.31 8.54 -8.22
N ARG A 138 4.59 9.60 -8.63
CA ARG A 138 4.75 10.95 -8.07
C ARG A 138 4.47 11.06 -6.57
N PHE A 139 3.93 10.01 -5.95
CA PHE A 139 3.65 9.98 -4.51
C PHE A 139 4.88 9.59 -3.67
N ASN A 140 6.03 9.36 -4.27
CA ASN A 140 7.28 9.03 -3.58
C ASN A 140 7.70 10.09 -2.54
N ILE A 141 7.30 11.36 -2.72
CA ILE A 141 7.56 12.42 -1.75
C ILE A 141 6.73 12.28 -0.46
N LEU A 142 5.64 11.51 -0.49
CA LEU A 142 4.82 11.21 0.70
C LEU A 142 5.43 10.07 1.54
N TYR A 143 6.43 9.36 1.01
CA TYR A 143 7.11 8.27 1.70
C TYR A 143 8.26 8.80 2.54
N LEU A 144 8.00 9.05 3.82
CA LEU A 144 9.04 9.42 4.77
C LEU A 144 9.80 8.15 5.18
N LYS A 145 11.09 8.06 4.79
CA LYS A 145 11.98 7.02 5.33
C LYS A 145 12.17 7.28 6.82
N LYS A 146 11.87 6.28 7.63
CA LYS A 146 12.16 6.30 9.06
C LYS A 146 13.65 6.52 9.35
N SER A 147 13.95 7.39 10.31
CA SER A 147 15.13 7.23 11.14
C SER A 147 14.98 5.95 11.98
N LYS A 148 16.10 5.27 12.29
CA LYS A 148 16.12 3.94 12.95
C LYS A 148 15.40 3.89 14.32
N ASP A 149 15.06 5.05 14.89
CA ASP A 149 14.55 5.18 16.25
C ASP A 149 13.03 5.39 16.38
N HIS A 150 12.30 5.50 15.27
CA HIS A 150 10.84 5.72 15.32
C HIS A 150 10.10 4.63 14.54
N LYS A 151 9.15 3.96 15.22
CA LYS A 151 8.19 3.03 14.57
C LYS A 151 7.42 3.78 13.47
N PRO A 152 7.08 3.16 12.33
CA PRO A 152 6.40 3.84 11.24
C PRO A 152 5.02 4.32 11.66
N SER A 153 4.84 5.60 11.66
CA SER A 153 3.55 6.19 11.89
C SER A 153 2.98 6.85 10.62
N ILE A 154 3.29 6.27 9.44
CA ILE A 154 2.68 6.76 8.18
C ILE A 154 1.16 6.63 8.25
N SER A 155 0.64 5.55 8.85
CA SER A 155 -0.80 5.37 9.04
C SER A 155 -1.40 6.44 9.97
N ILE A 156 -0.71 6.79 11.07
CA ILE A 156 -1.16 7.84 11.99
C ILE A 156 -1.12 9.19 11.29
N GLY A 157 -0.04 9.50 10.57
CA GLY A 157 0.07 10.76 9.81
C GLY A 157 -0.97 10.89 8.70
N MET A 158 -1.29 9.80 7.99
CA MET A 158 -2.36 9.80 6.98
C MET A 158 -3.74 9.98 7.62
N ALA A 159 -4.04 9.31 8.73
CA ALA A 159 -5.30 9.47 9.43
C ALA A 159 -5.46 10.90 9.98
N GLU A 160 -4.42 11.46 10.59
CA GLU A 160 -4.41 12.85 11.06
C GLU A 160 -4.62 13.83 9.90
N SER A 161 -4.09 13.54 8.72
CA SER A 161 -4.28 14.38 7.54
C SER A 161 -5.73 14.45 7.07
N LEU A 162 -6.59 13.48 7.36
CA LEU A 162 -8.03 13.56 7.07
C LEU A 162 -8.67 14.73 7.82
N TYR A 163 -8.36 14.86 9.13
CA TYR A 163 -8.86 15.94 9.96
C TYR A 163 -8.28 17.31 9.56
N ASN A 164 -6.99 17.35 9.22
CA ASN A 164 -6.35 18.58 8.75
C ASN A 164 -6.97 19.08 7.43
N LEU A 165 -7.27 18.17 6.49
CA LEU A 165 -7.93 18.52 5.25
C LEU A 165 -9.36 19.04 5.47
N SER A 166 -10.08 18.49 6.45
CA SER A 166 -11.40 19.00 6.83
C SER A 166 -11.30 20.40 7.47
N ALA A 167 -10.35 20.61 8.38
CA ALA A 167 -10.09 21.92 8.97
C ALA A 167 -9.72 22.98 7.93
N ASP A 168 -9.06 22.58 6.84
CA ASP A 168 -8.72 23.44 5.70
C ASP A 168 -9.89 23.69 4.73
N GLY A 169 -11.09 23.20 5.04
CA GLY A 169 -12.31 23.47 4.27
C GLY A 169 -12.49 22.61 3.02
N LEU A 170 -11.79 21.46 2.92
CA LEU A 170 -11.96 20.54 1.77
C LEU A 170 -13.24 19.69 1.86
N GLY A 171 -13.99 19.80 2.94
CA GLY A 171 -15.23 19.06 3.23
C GLY A 171 -15.19 18.42 4.62
N ASP A 172 -16.30 17.80 5.00
CA ASP A 172 -16.39 17.03 6.23
C ASP A 172 -15.46 15.82 6.20
N VAL A 173 -14.99 15.36 7.36
CA VAL A 173 -14.10 14.21 7.49
C VAL A 173 -14.67 12.98 6.76
N ASP A 174 -15.95 12.69 6.94
CA ASP A 174 -16.64 11.55 6.31
C ASP A 174 -16.58 11.60 4.78
N VAL A 175 -16.63 12.79 4.19
CA VAL A 175 -16.53 13.00 2.74
C VAL A 175 -15.09 12.73 2.27
N ILE A 176 -14.11 13.18 3.04
CA ILE A 176 -12.68 13.00 2.73
C ILE A 176 -12.31 11.53 2.88
N GLU A 177 -12.79 10.84 3.90
CA GLU A 177 -12.59 9.41 4.13
C GLU A 177 -13.06 8.54 2.95
N GLN A 178 -14.19 8.91 2.35
CA GLN A 178 -14.77 8.20 1.21
C GLN A 178 -14.19 8.64 -0.14
N MET A 179 -13.27 9.60 -0.15
CA MET A 179 -12.61 10.04 -1.38
C MET A 179 -11.74 8.90 -1.96
N PRO A 180 -11.70 8.71 -3.30
CA PRO A 180 -10.76 7.78 -3.92
C PRO A 180 -9.32 8.04 -3.48
N VAL A 181 -8.58 7.00 -3.10
CA VAL A 181 -7.23 7.12 -2.51
C VAL A 181 -6.26 7.91 -3.37
N ILE A 182 -6.30 7.74 -4.70
CA ILE A 182 -5.40 8.47 -5.61
C ILE A 182 -5.68 9.98 -5.58
N LYS A 183 -6.95 10.38 -5.47
CA LYS A 183 -7.33 11.80 -5.31
C LYS A 183 -6.83 12.33 -3.97
N TYR A 184 -7.02 11.58 -2.89
CA TYR A 184 -6.54 11.91 -1.55
C TYR A 184 -5.02 12.12 -1.52
N LEU A 185 -4.24 11.16 -2.04
CA LEU A 185 -2.78 11.26 -2.12
C LEU A 185 -2.33 12.44 -3.00
N THR A 186 -3.09 12.77 -4.06
CA THR A 186 -2.79 13.93 -4.91
C THR A 186 -2.93 15.24 -4.13
N ILE A 187 -3.96 15.37 -3.31
CA ILE A 187 -4.17 16.54 -2.46
C ILE A 187 -3.06 16.65 -1.40
N LEU A 188 -2.71 15.55 -0.72
CA LEU A 188 -1.62 15.54 0.25
C LEU A 188 -0.29 15.95 -0.39
N ARG A 189 0.00 15.41 -1.59
CA ARG A 189 1.20 15.77 -2.33
C ARG A 189 1.23 17.28 -2.65
N LYS A 190 0.12 17.84 -3.13
CA LYS A 190 0.01 19.26 -3.43
C LYS A 190 0.27 20.11 -2.20
N LYS A 191 -0.38 19.81 -1.07
CA LYS A 191 -0.18 20.53 0.20
C LYS A 191 1.25 20.45 0.70
N LEU A 192 1.90 19.30 0.58
CA LEU A 192 3.30 19.16 0.96
C LEU A 192 4.21 20.05 0.11
N ILE A 193 3.98 20.10 -1.21
CA ILE A 193 4.73 20.97 -2.13
C ILE A 193 4.52 22.44 -1.77
N GLU A 194 3.26 22.86 -1.57
CA GLU A 194 2.91 24.23 -1.18
C GLU A 194 3.58 24.62 0.14
N SER A 195 3.59 23.71 1.12
CA SER A 195 4.25 23.95 2.41
C SER A 195 5.77 24.14 2.27
N VAL A 196 6.44 23.28 1.47
CA VAL A 196 7.87 23.40 1.21
C VAL A 196 8.20 24.71 0.49
N THR A 197 7.40 25.08 -0.51
CA THR A 197 7.57 26.33 -1.26
C THR A 197 7.41 27.53 -0.32
N ALA A 198 6.35 27.57 0.48
CA ALA A 198 6.11 28.65 1.45
C ALA A 198 7.24 28.77 2.48
N MET A 199 7.78 27.66 3.00
CA MET A 199 8.92 27.68 3.92
C MET A 199 10.17 28.29 3.26
N ASN A 200 10.41 27.97 2.00
CA ASN A 200 11.54 28.55 1.23
C ASN A 200 11.34 30.05 0.98
N GLU A 201 10.12 30.48 0.65
CA GLU A 201 9.78 31.89 0.39
C GLU A 201 9.97 32.77 1.65
N VAL A 202 9.72 32.23 2.85
CA VAL A 202 9.98 32.94 4.11
C VAL A 202 11.44 32.85 4.58
N GLY A 203 12.32 32.24 3.75
CA GLY A 203 13.76 32.23 3.95
C GLY A 203 14.31 31.13 4.86
N LEU A 204 13.54 30.06 5.14
CA LEU A 204 14.08 28.89 5.83
C LEU A 204 15.12 28.20 4.94
N ASP A 205 16.19 27.72 5.55
CA ASP A 205 17.18 26.95 4.82
C ASP A 205 16.73 25.49 4.57
N LEU A 206 17.47 24.78 3.71
CA LEU A 206 17.12 23.42 3.31
C LEU A 206 17.16 22.41 4.48
N VAL A 207 17.99 22.68 5.50
CA VAL A 207 18.11 21.81 6.69
C VAL A 207 16.88 22.01 7.57
N GLU A 208 16.53 23.27 7.83
CA GLU A 208 15.32 23.62 8.58
C GLU A 208 14.04 23.08 7.96
N ILE A 209 13.93 23.19 6.61
CA ILE A 209 12.81 22.60 5.87
C ILE A 209 12.82 21.06 5.99
N SER A 210 13.99 20.43 5.92
CA SER A 210 14.14 18.98 6.10
C SER A 210 13.68 18.52 7.48
N ASP A 211 14.09 19.24 8.53
CA ASP A 211 13.74 18.93 9.91
C ASP A 211 12.21 19.08 10.16
N LYS A 212 11.60 20.11 9.58
CA LYS A 212 10.15 20.37 9.72
C LYS A 212 9.29 19.39 8.92
N THR A 213 9.73 18.97 7.74
CA THR A 213 8.93 18.16 6.82
C THR A 213 9.28 16.68 6.83
N GLY A 214 10.44 16.31 7.38
CA GLY A 214 11.00 14.96 7.30
C GLY A 214 11.49 14.57 5.90
N LEU A 215 11.44 15.48 4.93
CA LEU A 215 11.93 15.24 3.57
C LEU A 215 13.45 15.30 3.52
N SER A 216 14.06 14.46 2.68
CA SER A 216 15.48 14.60 2.40
C SER A 216 15.77 15.89 1.63
N ILE A 217 16.95 16.50 1.86
CA ILE A 217 17.39 17.70 1.14
C ILE A 217 17.32 17.49 -0.39
N LYS A 218 17.60 16.27 -0.88
CA LYS A 218 17.46 15.93 -2.29
C LYS A 218 16.04 16.08 -2.79
N MET A 219 15.06 15.63 -2.00
CA MET A 219 13.63 15.77 -2.38
C MET A 219 13.17 17.21 -2.32
N ILE A 220 13.61 17.98 -1.33
CA ILE A 220 13.31 19.42 -1.23
C ILE A 220 13.83 20.15 -2.47
N LYS A 221 15.07 19.91 -2.89
CA LYS A 221 15.65 20.49 -4.12
C LYS A 221 14.95 20.07 -5.42
N MET A 222 14.21 18.97 -5.41
CA MET A 222 13.38 18.56 -6.57
C MET A 222 11.99 19.20 -6.56
N ILE A 223 11.56 19.71 -5.43
CA ILE A 223 10.28 20.42 -5.28
C ILE A 223 10.43 21.90 -5.61
N LEU A 224 11.54 22.49 -5.17
CA LEU A 224 11.90 23.90 -5.42
C LEU A 224 12.51 24.07 -6.83
#